data_7902a31ec49e8a4bdb083d322a688183
#
_entry.id   7902a31ec49e8a4bdb083d322a688183
#
_cell.length_a   1.000
_cell.length_b   1.000
_cell.length_c   1.000
_cell.angle_alpha   90.00
_cell.angle_beta   90.00
_cell.angle_gamma   90.00
#
_symmetry.space_group_name_H-M   'P 1'
#
loop_
_entity.id
_entity.type
_entity.pdbx_description
1 polymer ?
#
loop_
_entity_poly.entity_id
_entity_poly.type
_entity_poly.pdbx_seq_one_letter_code
_entity_poly.pdbx_strand_id
1 'polypeptide(L)' 'MIARLAVLPDAQGRGIGSQLLADAERRIAHSGGTIAAVHSENDHYKFYERRGYQLTDELYDDGRHGWLIKALI' A
#
# COMPACT_ATOMS: atom_id res chain seq x y z
N MET A 1 -17.73 12.53 4.91
CA MET A 1 -16.26 12.69 4.80
C MET A 1 -15.79 11.93 3.56
N ILE A 2 -14.95 12.56 2.76
CA ILE A 2 -14.42 11.91 1.57
C ILE A 2 -13.10 11.25 1.92
N ALA A 3 -12.98 9.97 1.62
CA ALA A 3 -11.74 9.25 1.82
C ALA A 3 -10.67 9.78 0.85
N ARG A 4 -9.49 10.04 1.35
CA ARG A 4 -8.37 10.51 0.54
C ARG A 4 -7.38 9.36 0.35
N LEU A 5 -7.29 8.92 -0.87
CA LEU A 5 -6.43 7.81 -1.26
C LEU A 5 -5.07 8.35 -1.70
N ALA A 6 -4.01 7.78 -1.18
CA ALA A 6 -2.66 8.05 -1.65
C ALA A 6 -2.02 6.76 -2.11
N VAL A 7 -1.36 6.81 -3.25
CA VAL A 7 -0.71 5.65 -3.84
C VAL A 7 0.77 5.67 -3.51
N LEU A 8 1.26 4.57 -2.96
CA LEU A 8 2.67 4.40 -2.62
C LEU A 8 3.37 3.57 -3.69
N PRO A 9 4.67 3.83 -3.93
CA PRO A 9 5.43 2.93 -4.79
C PRO A 9 5.60 1.57 -4.13
N ASP A 10 5.81 0.53 -4.92
CA ASP A 10 6.08 -0.79 -4.38
C ASP A 10 7.43 -0.77 -3.68
N ALA A 11 7.41 -0.68 -2.36
CA ALA A 11 8.61 -0.56 -1.55
C ALA A 11 9.48 -1.82 -1.64
N GLN A 12 8.84 -2.98 -1.74
CA GLN A 12 9.56 -4.25 -1.76
C GLN A 12 10.42 -4.37 -3.00
N GLY A 13 9.92 -3.92 -4.14
CA GLY A 13 10.66 -3.99 -5.39
C GLY A 13 11.91 -3.12 -5.41
N ARG A 14 12.02 -2.18 -4.47
CA ARG A 14 13.17 -1.28 -4.36
C ARG A 14 14.05 -1.60 -3.17
N GLY A 15 13.75 -2.67 -2.43
CA GLY A 15 14.48 -3.00 -1.23
C GLY A 15 14.23 -2.04 -0.07
N ILE A 16 13.16 -1.30 -0.12
CA ILE A 16 12.78 -0.36 0.95
C ILE A 16 12.18 -1.14 2.09
N GLY A 17 12.70 -0.90 3.30
CA GLY A 17 12.25 -1.63 4.49
C GLY A 17 10.94 -1.12 5.06
N SER A 18 10.44 -1.85 6.05
CA SER A 18 9.17 -1.52 6.70
C SER A 18 9.19 -0.14 7.37
N GLN A 19 10.37 0.30 7.82
CA GLN A 19 10.50 1.60 8.45
C GLN A 19 10.20 2.74 7.48
N LEU A 20 10.68 2.63 6.24
CA LEU A 20 10.40 3.65 5.23
C LEU A 20 8.94 3.61 4.82
N LEU A 21 8.34 2.44 4.80
CA LEU A 21 6.91 2.33 4.54
C LEU A 21 6.10 3.02 5.64
N ALA A 22 6.47 2.79 6.91
CA ALA A 22 5.81 3.44 8.03
C ALA A 22 5.94 4.96 7.97
N ASP A 23 7.11 5.45 7.58
CA ASP A 23 7.34 6.89 7.43
C ASP A 23 6.46 7.47 6.33
N ALA A 24 6.33 6.77 5.22
CA ALA A 24 5.47 7.20 4.12
C ALA A 24 4.00 7.25 4.57
N GLU A 25 3.56 6.26 5.32
CA GLU A 25 2.20 6.23 5.86
C GLU A 25 1.94 7.43 6.78
N ARG A 26 2.91 7.75 7.63
CA ARG A 26 2.76 8.91 8.52
C ARG A 26 2.66 10.22 7.75
N ARG A 27 3.42 10.36 6.66
CA ARG A 27 3.35 11.56 5.83
C ARG A 27 2.00 11.69 5.16
N ILE A 28 1.45 10.58 4.68
CA ILE A 28 0.13 10.56 4.07
C ILE A 28 -0.92 10.97 5.09
N ALA A 29 -0.89 10.37 6.27
CA ALA A 29 -1.86 10.68 7.32
C ALA A 29 -1.75 12.14 7.75
N HIS A 30 -0.54 12.64 7.86
CA HIS A 30 -0.29 14.01 8.26
C HIS A 30 -0.83 15.01 7.22
N SER A 31 -0.84 14.64 5.96
CA SER A 31 -1.40 15.49 4.90
C SER A 31 -2.91 15.31 4.73
N GLY A 32 -3.56 14.55 5.58
CA GLY A 32 -5.00 14.33 5.51
C GLY A 32 -5.42 13.11 4.72
N GLY A 33 -4.48 12.24 4.32
CA GLY A 33 -4.82 10.99 3.66
C GLY A 33 -5.39 10.00 4.65
N THR A 34 -6.42 9.26 4.24
CA THR A 34 -7.09 8.29 5.09
C THR A 34 -6.85 6.85 4.66
N ILE A 35 -6.40 6.65 3.43
CA ILE A 35 -6.14 5.32 2.88
C ILE A 35 -4.82 5.34 2.13
N ALA A 36 -3.97 4.37 2.40
CA ALA A 36 -2.76 4.13 1.62
C ALA A 36 -3.02 2.96 0.68
N ALA A 37 -2.59 3.09 -0.56
CA ALA A 37 -2.72 2.03 -1.54
C ALA A 37 -1.36 1.74 -2.16
N VAL A 38 -1.09 0.49 -2.45
CA VAL A 38 0.13 0.09 -3.14
C VAL A 38 -0.22 -0.87 -4.26
N HIS A 39 0.35 -0.63 -5.43
CA HIS A 39 0.25 -1.53 -6.56
C HIS A 39 1.50 -2.41 -6.55
N SER A 40 1.33 -3.68 -6.24
CA SER A 40 2.45 -4.55 -5.95
C SER A 40 2.36 -5.85 -6.72
N GLU A 41 3.52 -6.44 -6.98
CA GLU A 41 3.60 -7.80 -7.52
C GLU A 41 3.11 -8.79 -6.46
N ASN A 42 2.53 -9.90 -6.93
CA ASN A 42 1.95 -10.88 -6.03
C ASN A 42 2.97 -11.51 -5.08
N ASP A 43 4.25 -11.56 -5.47
CA ASP A 43 5.30 -12.07 -4.61
C ASP A 43 5.52 -11.20 -3.38
N HIS A 44 5.08 -9.96 -3.42
CA HIS A 44 5.27 -9.00 -2.34
C HIS A 44 4.05 -8.86 -1.42
N TYR A 45 2.96 -9.54 -1.71
CA TYR A 45 1.71 -9.37 -0.96
C TYR A 45 1.89 -9.64 0.52
N LYS A 46 2.62 -10.69 0.88
CA LYS A 46 2.80 -11.06 2.28
C LYS A 46 3.51 -9.98 3.07
N PHE A 47 4.46 -9.30 2.45
CA PHE A 47 5.15 -8.19 3.08
C PHE A 47 4.15 -7.11 3.52
N TYR A 48 3.25 -6.75 2.61
CA TYR A 48 2.27 -5.71 2.89
C TYR A 48 1.17 -6.20 3.82
N GLU A 49 0.73 -7.44 3.65
CA GLU A 49 -0.31 -8.01 4.51
C GLU A 49 0.11 -8.04 5.98
N ARG A 50 1.37 -8.32 6.25
CA ARG A 50 1.89 -8.31 7.61
C ARG A 50 1.87 -6.92 8.23
N ARG A 51 1.74 -5.89 7.42
CA ARG A 51 1.72 -4.51 7.87
C ARG A 51 0.33 -3.90 7.83
N GLY A 52 -0.68 -4.75 7.70
CA GLY A 52 -2.06 -4.32 7.78
C GLY A 52 -2.73 -4.00 6.46
N TYR A 53 -2.06 -4.26 5.35
CA TYR A 53 -2.66 -4.05 4.04
C TYR A 53 -3.54 -5.22 3.67
N GLN A 54 -4.59 -4.94 2.92
CA GLN A 54 -5.52 -5.95 2.43
C GLN A 54 -5.55 -5.92 0.91
N LEU A 55 -5.49 -7.10 0.31
CA LEU A 55 -5.58 -7.22 -1.14
C LEU A 55 -7.01 -6.91 -1.57
N THR A 56 -7.15 -6.06 -2.58
CA THR A 56 -8.46 -5.78 -3.16
C THR A 56 -8.80 -6.84 -4.21
N ASP A 57 -10.07 -6.89 -4.59
CA ASP A 57 -10.51 -7.84 -5.61
C ASP A 57 -10.12 -7.42 -7.03
N GLU A 58 -9.60 -6.22 -7.20
CA GLU A 58 -9.21 -5.74 -8.51
C GLU A 58 -7.83 -6.22 -8.86
N LEU A 59 -7.76 -7.14 -9.80
CA LEU A 59 -6.50 -7.66 -10.32
C LEU A 59 -6.21 -7.03 -11.67
N TYR A 60 -4.93 -6.86 -11.94
CA TYR A 60 -4.52 -6.37 -13.24
C TYR A 60 -4.53 -7.48 -14.26
N ASP A 61 -4.53 -7.07 -15.53
CA ASP A 61 -4.69 -7.98 -16.66
C ASP A 61 -3.67 -9.10 -16.69
N ASP A 62 -2.47 -8.85 -16.20
CA ASP A 62 -1.41 -9.85 -16.24
C ASP A 62 -1.46 -10.85 -15.09
N GLY A 63 -2.35 -10.64 -14.13
CA GLY A 63 -2.48 -11.52 -12.98
C GLY A 63 -1.30 -11.51 -12.03
N ARG A 64 -0.30 -10.66 -12.28
CA ARG A 64 0.92 -10.59 -11.46
C ARG A 64 0.88 -9.48 -10.44
N HIS A 65 0.05 -8.49 -10.68
CA HIS A 65 -0.02 -7.29 -9.86
C HIS A 65 -1.41 -7.12 -9.32
N GLY A 66 -1.50 -6.52 -8.17
CA GLY A 66 -2.77 -6.19 -7.56
C GLY A 66 -2.62 -4.99 -6.65
N TRP A 67 -3.75 -4.49 -6.22
CA TRP A 67 -3.81 -3.36 -5.30
C TRP A 67 -4.03 -3.85 -3.89
N LEU A 68 -3.23 -3.33 -2.96
CA LEU A 68 -3.43 -3.54 -1.54
C LEU A 68 -3.70 -2.20 -0.90
N ILE A 69 -4.60 -2.18 0.06
CA ILE A 69 -4.99 -0.93 0.73
C ILE A 69 -4.89 -1.10 2.24
N LYS A 70 -4.68 0.03 2.90
CA LYS A 70 -4.64 0.08 4.36
C LYS A 70 -5.30 1.37 4.83
N ALA A 71 -6.23 1.25 5.77
CA ALA A 71 -6.81 2.42 6.42
C ALA A 71 -5.79 3.01 7.39
N LEU A 72 -5.64 4.34 7.35
CA LEU A 72 -4.67 5.03 8.19
C LEU A 72 -5.32 5.68 9.41
N ILE A 73 -6.63 5.53 9.53
CA ILE A 73 -7.37 6.06 10.68
C ILE A 73 -8.19 4.99 11.33
#